data_6c78dfafabe3e5177f7b64f22730f937
#
_entry.id   6c78dfafabe3e5177f7b64f22730f937
#
_cell.length_a   1.000
_cell.length_b   1.000
_cell.length_c   1.000
_cell.angle_alpha   90.00
_cell.angle_beta   90.00
_cell.angle_gamma   90.00
#
_symmetry.space_group_name_H-M   'P 1'
#
loop_
_entity.id
_entity.type
_entity.pdbx_description
1 polymer ?
#
loop_
_entity_poly.entity_id
_entity_poly.type
_entity_poly.pdbx_seq_one_letter_code
_entity_poly.pdbx_strand_id
1 'polypeptide(L)'
;MLLGDSGVGKTCMLVRFRDGTFLAGNYISTVGIDFRNKVVTVDGIKVKLQIWDTAGQERFRSVTHAYYRDAHALLLLYDVTNKISFDNIRAWLGEIREYAQDDVVIMLLGNKSDSGLERAVRREEGQRLAREYQVSFMETSAKTGLNVEAAFAHVARSLVAKANPVDPSRLAIRAQPTQEQRSSCP
;
A
#
# COMPACT_ATOMS: atom_id res chain seq x y z
N MET A 1 3.27 5.36 4.27
CA MET A 1 3.54 4.99 5.68
C MET A 1 3.07 3.56 5.90
N LEU A 2 3.83 2.74 6.63
CA LEU A 2 3.49 1.36 6.96
C LEU A 2 2.88 1.30 8.36
N LEU A 3 1.73 0.67 8.50
CA LEU A 3 0.97 0.54 9.74
C LEU A 3 0.56 -0.90 10.01
N GLY A 4 0.22 -1.20 11.23
CA GLY A 4 -0.22 -2.52 11.69
C GLY A 4 0.49 -2.95 12.96
N ASP A 5 0.02 -4.04 13.55
CA ASP A 5 0.54 -4.57 14.81
C ASP A 5 2.04 -4.92 14.75
N SER A 6 2.63 -5.05 15.92
CA SER A 6 4.01 -5.54 16.03
C SER A 6 4.13 -6.96 15.46
N GLY A 7 5.21 -7.24 14.74
CA GLY A 7 5.49 -8.57 14.18
C GLY A 7 4.76 -8.94 12.89
N VAL A 8 3.89 -8.08 12.34
CA VAL A 8 3.20 -8.38 11.06
C VAL A 8 4.12 -8.32 9.84
N GLY A 9 5.34 -7.79 9.98
CA GLY A 9 6.36 -7.79 8.93
C GLY A 9 6.50 -6.49 8.16
N LYS A 10 6.14 -5.34 8.73
CA LYS A 10 6.29 -4.01 8.10
C LYS A 10 7.73 -3.75 7.65
N THR A 11 8.68 -3.85 8.54
CA THR A 11 10.11 -3.67 8.26
C THR A 11 10.63 -4.67 7.23
N CYS A 12 10.25 -5.95 7.36
CA CYS A 12 10.63 -6.98 6.39
C CYS A 12 10.10 -6.68 5.00
N MET A 13 8.89 -6.17 4.90
CA MET A 13 8.28 -5.77 3.63
C MET A 13 9.01 -4.57 3.01
N LEU A 14 9.39 -3.58 3.81
CA LEU A 14 10.16 -2.43 3.37
C LEU A 14 11.56 -2.83 2.88
N VAL A 15 12.26 -3.70 3.62
CA VAL A 15 13.59 -4.20 3.23
C VAL A 15 13.49 -5.03 1.95
N ARG A 16 12.49 -5.89 1.83
CA ARG A 16 12.23 -6.65 0.59
C ARG A 16 12.00 -5.72 -0.59
N PHE A 17 11.17 -4.72 -0.43
CA PHE A 17 10.88 -3.75 -1.48
C PHE A 17 12.11 -2.94 -1.89
N ARG A 18 12.88 -2.43 -0.93
CA ARG A 18 14.05 -1.58 -1.19
C ARG A 18 15.24 -2.35 -1.73
N ASP A 19 15.60 -3.46 -1.07
CA ASP A 19 16.89 -4.16 -1.26
C ASP A 19 16.74 -5.50 -1.99
N GLY A 20 15.52 -5.99 -2.21
CA GLY A 20 15.25 -7.29 -2.80
C GLY A 20 15.60 -8.47 -1.87
N THR A 21 15.97 -8.21 -0.62
CA THR A 21 16.41 -9.20 0.37
C THR A 21 15.35 -9.43 1.45
N PHE A 22 15.49 -10.52 2.19
CA PHE A 22 14.66 -10.83 3.35
C PHE A 22 15.52 -10.90 4.61
N LEU A 23 15.08 -10.23 5.65
CA LEU A 23 15.73 -10.32 6.96
C LEU A 23 15.38 -11.68 7.59
N ALA A 24 16.24 -12.67 7.35
CA ALA A 24 16.15 -13.94 8.03
C ALA A 24 16.93 -13.85 9.35
N GLY A 25 16.26 -14.12 10.48
CA GLY A 25 16.91 -14.09 11.79
C GLY A 25 15.96 -13.75 12.91
N ASN A 26 16.49 -13.43 14.06
CA ASN A 26 15.73 -13.08 15.25
C ASN A 26 14.91 -11.81 15.00
N TYR A 27 13.65 -11.85 15.41
CA TYR A 27 12.77 -10.70 15.40
C TYR A 27 13.38 -9.55 16.19
N ILE A 28 13.61 -8.41 15.52
CA ILE A 28 14.01 -7.16 16.17
C ILE A 28 12.83 -6.21 16.07
N SER A 29 12.33 -5.79 17.22
CA SER A 29 11.24 -4.82 17.29
C SER A 29 11.71 -3.46 16.78
N THR A 30 10.97 -2.86 15.85
CA THR A 30 11.22 -1.48 15.41
C THR A 30 10.95 -0.52 16.59
N VAL A 31 11.88 0.39 16.81
CA VAL A 31 11.74 1.44 17.84
C VAL A 31 11.57 2.78 17.12
N GLY A 32 10.44 3.44 17.37
CA GLY A 32 10.14 4.74 16.76
C GLY A 32 9.69 4.63 15.30
N ILE A 33 10.18 5.53 14.46
CA ILE A 33 9.87 5.63 13.04
C ILE A 33 11.17 5.68 12.26
N ASP A 34 11.29 4.83 11.24
CA ASP A 34 12.40 4.82 10.30
C ASP A 34 11.94 5.36 8.93
N PHE A 35 12.83 6.03 8.23
CA PHE A 35 12.54 6.70 6.97
C PHE A 35 13.41 6.14 5.83
N ARG A 36 12.77 5.81 4.72
CA ARG A 36 13.45 5.29 3.52
C ARG A 36 12.91 5.92 2.25
N ASN A 37 13.76 6.05 1.25
CA ASN A 37 13.42 6.54 -0.08
C ASN A 37 13.62 5.46 -1.13
N LYS A 38 12.71 5.37 -2.09
CA LYS A 38 12.89 4.59 -3.32
C LYS A 38 12.22 5.29 -4.50
N VAL A 39 12.90 5.31 -5.65
CA VAL A 39 12.30 5.75 -6.92
C VAL A 39 11.75 4.54 -7.64
N VAL A 40 10.49 4.62 -8.04
CA VAL A 40 9.81 3.62 -8.87
C VAL A 40 9.33 4.27 -10.16
N THR A 41 9.21 3.49 -11.22
CA THR A 41 8.60 3.96 -12.47
C THR A 41 7.23 3.30 -12.62
N VAL A 42 6.19 4.11 -12.74
CA VAL A 42 4.81 3.67 -12.91
C VAL A 42 4.23 4.36 -14.13
N ASP A 43 3.80 3.56 -15.10
CA ASP A 43 3.21 4.05 -16.36
C ASP A 43 4.10 5.12 -17.06
N GLY A 44 5.42 4.90 -17.03
CA GLY A 44 6.42 5.81 -17.61
C GLY A 44 6.77 7.02 -16.73
N ILE A 45 6.13 7.19 -15.59
CA ILE A 45 6.36 8.30 -14.66
C ILE A 45 7.28 7.85 -13.52
N LYS A 46 8.36 8.61 -13.28
CA LYS A 46 9.22 8.38 -12.11
C LYS A 46 8.59 8.98 -10.86
N VAL A 47 8.37 8.13 -9.86
CA VAL A 47 7.78 8.50 -8.57
C VAL A 47 8.80 8.25 -7.46
N LYS A 48 9.16 9.28 -6.71
CA LYS A 48 9.98 9.15 -5.51
C LYS A 48 9.08 8.86 -4.32
N LEU A 49 9.12 7.63 -3.83
CA LEU A 49 8.41 7.22 -2.63
C LEU A 49 9.26 7.53 -1.39
N GLN A 50 8.67 8.27 -0.46
CA GLN A 50 9.19 8.48 0.88
C GLN A 50 8.40 7.57 1.82
N ILE A 51 9.06 6.58 2.40
CA ILE A 51 8.41 5.50 3.12
C ILE A 51 8.79 5.57 4.59
N TRP A 52 7.76 5.66 5.44
CA TRP A 52 7.90 5.66 6.90
C TRP A 52 7.55 4.28 7.44
N ASP A 53 8.52 3.61 8.06
CA ASP A 53 8.33 2.36 8.78
C ASP A 53 8.07 2.65 10.26
N THR A 54 6.97 2.17 10.79
CA THR A 54 6.54 2.50 12.15
C THR A 54 6.65 1.33 13.09
N ALA A 55 6.91 1.61 14.37
CA ALA A 55 6.75 0.63 15.42
C ALA A 55 5.27 0.25 15.58
N GLY A 56 4.98 -1.05 15.59
CA GLY A 56 3.61 -1.57 15.74
C GLY A 56 3.12 -1.64 17.18
N GLN A 57 3.88 -1.08 18.15
CA GLN A 57 3.54 -1.13 19.57
C GLN A 57 2.70 0.09 19.95
N GLU A 58 1.66 -0.14 20.74
CA GLU A 58 0.72 0.90 21.19
C GLU A 58 1.38 2.05 21.95
N ARG A 59 2.50 1.81 22.65
CA ARG A 59 3.26 2.85 23.35
C ARG A 59 3.86 3.93 22.44
N PHE A 60 3.94 3.67 21.12
CA PHE A 60 4.46 4.62 20.14
C PHE A 60 3.36 5.26 19.30
N ARG A 61 2.08 5.00 19.55
CA ARG A 61 0.95 5.52 18.78
C ARG A 61 0.90 7.05 18.75
N SER A 62 1.14 7.71 19.85
CA SER A 62 1.15 9.18 19.90
C SER A 62 2.18 9.81 18.97
N VAL A 63 3.35 9.18 18.83
CA VAL A 63 4.38 9.62 17.87
C VAL A 63 3.91 9.35 16.44
N THR A 64 3.29 8.20 16.20
CA THR A 64 2.78 7.79 14.90
C THR A 64 1.67 8.72 14.41
N HIS A 65 0.76 9.16 15.28
CA HIS A 65 -0.34 10.07 14.92
C HIS A 65 0.12 11.40 14.33
N ALA A 66 1.26 11.93 14.78
CA ALA A 66 1.83 13.17 14.24
C ALA A 66 2.15 13.07 12.74
N TYR A 67 2.43 11.86 12.22
CA TYR A 67 2.77 11.61 10.81
C TYR A 67 1.56 11.26 9.93
N TYR A 68 0.40 10.95 10.50
CA TYR A 68 -0.79 10.62 9.71
C TYR A 68 -1.23 11.76 8.80
N ARG A 69 -1.14 13.02 9.26
CA ARG A 69 -1.58 14.19 8.50
C ARG A 69 -0.79 14.41 7.22
N ASP A 70 0.48 14.06 7.22
CA ASP A 70 1.38 14.25 6.07
C ASP A 70 1.45 13.02 5.17
N ALA A 71 0.80 11.93 5.57
CA ALA A 71 0.78 10.70 4.80
C ALA A 71 -0.21 10.79 3.62
N HIS A 72 0.29 10.62 2.40
CA HIS A 72 -0.53 10.55 1.20
C HIS A 72 -1.08 9.14 0.97
N ALA A 73 -0.40 8.12 1.51
CA ALA A 73 -0.82 6.73 1.43
C ALA A 73 -0.43 5.95 2.67
N LEU A 74 -1.29 5.01 3.05
CA LEU A 74 -1.15 4.13 4.20
C LEU A 74 -1.25 2.67 3.74
N LEU A 75 -0.19 1.89 3.98
CA LEU A 75 -0.19 0.44 3.81
C LEU A 75 -0.42 -0.17 5.18
N LEU A 76 -1.60 -0.75 5.36
CA LEU A 76 -2.04 -1.34 6.63
C LEU A 76 -1.88 -2.85 6.56
N LEU A 77 -0.97 -3.40 7.37
CA LEU A 77 -0.60 -4.81 7.36
C LEU A 77 -1.21 -5.59 8.51
N TYR A 78 -1.63 -6.82 8.21
CA TYR A 78 -1.84 -7.89 9.18
C TYR A 78 -1.06 -9.14 8.77
N ASP A 79 -0.88 -10.05 9.71
CA ASP A 79 -0.23 -11.35 9.50
C ASP A 79 -1.33 -12.41 9.28
N VAL A 80 -1.33 -13.09 8.13
CA VAL A 80 -2.35 -14.10 7.82
C VAL A 80 -2.31 -15.30 8.76
N THR A 81 -1.21 -15.47 9.52
CA THR A 81 -1.05 -16.52 10.55
C THR A 81 -1.49 -16.06 11.94
N ASN A 82 -1.84 -14.78 12.10
CA ASN A 82 -2.20 -14.20 13.40
C ASN A 82 -3.57 -13.51 13.32
N LYS A 83 -4.58 -14.22 13.79
CA LYS A 83 -5.97 -13.72 13.79
C LYS A 83 -6.14 -12.42 14.58
N ILE A 84 -5.39 -12.24 15.68
CA ILE A 84 -5.47 -11.03 16.51
C ILE A 84 -5.02 -9.80 15.70
N SER A 85 -3.93 -9.91 14.92
CA SER A 85 -3.47 -8.82 14.06
C SER A 85 -4.51 -8.43 13.00
N PHE A 86 -5.29 -9.38 12.52
CA PHE A 86 -6.40 -9.13 11.60
C PHE A 86 -7.58 -8.47 12.31
N ASP A 87 -7.96 -8.95 13.49
CA ASP A 87 -9.07 -8.39 14.26
C ASP A 87 -8.79 -6.93 14.67
N ASN A 88 -7.53 -6.58 14.90
CA ASN A 88 -7.09 -5.22 15.22
C ASN A 88 -7.13 -4.25 14.03
N ILE A 89 -7.31 -4.73 12.79
CA ILE A 89 -7.37 -3.86 11.60
C ILE A 89 -8.49 -2.83 11.72
N ARG A 90 -9.63 -3.17 12.28
CA ARG A 90 -10.74 -2.22 12.47
C ARG A 90 -10.36 -1.06 13.38
N ALA A 91 -9.59 -1.32 14.43
CA ALA A 91 -9.06 -0.28 15.33
C ALA A 91 -8.07 0.63 14.59
N TRP A 92 -7.17 0.06 13.78
CA TRP A 92 -6.26 0.83 12.93
C TRP A 92 -7.00 1.72 11.93
N LEU A 93 -8.03 1.21 11.28
CA LEU A 93 -8.86 1.98 10.35
C LEU A 93 -9.61 3.11 11.05
N GLY A 94 -10.03 2.90 12.30
CA GLY A 94 -10.61 3.94 13.14
C GLY A 94 -9.63 5.09 13.40
N GLU A 95 -8.40 4.77 13.79
CA GLU A 95 -7.34 5.76 13.99
C GLU A 95 -7.01 6.52 12.70
N ILE A 96 -6.93 5.82 11.58
CA ILE A 96 -6.68 6.44 10.26
C ILE A 96 -7.77 7.48 9.95
N ARG A 97 -9.04 7.14 10.17
CA ARG A 97 -10.15 8.07 9.93
C ARG A 97 -10.11 9.29 10.84
N GLU A 98 -9.57 9.16 12.05
CA GLU A 98 -9.48 10.26 13.01
C GLU A 98 -8.31 11.20 12.72
N TYR A 99 -7.15 10.68 12.30
CA TYR A 99 -5.90 11.45 12.23
C TYR A 99 -5.38 11.71 10.82
N ALA A 100 -5.74 10.90 9.83
CA ALA A 100 -5.29 11.08 8.45
C ALA A 100 -6.19 12.05 7.66
N GLN A 101 -5.71 12.45 6.47
CA GLN A 101 -6.51 13.24 5.54
C GLN A 101 -7.65 12.38 4.96
N ASP A 102 -8.78 13.02 4.65
CA ASP A 102 -9.98 12.33 4.14
C ASP A 102 -9.73 11.60 2.82
N ASP A 103 -8.78 12.08 2.03
CA ASP A 103 -8.46 11.57 0.71
C ASP A 103 -7.22 10.66 0.68
N VAL A 104 -6.69 10.25 1.84
CA VAL A 104 -5.53 9.36 1.94
C VAL A 104 -5.80 8.03 1.21
N VAL A 105 -4.80 7.55 0.47
CA VAL A 105 -4.85 6.23 -0.17
C VAL A 105 -4.60 5.16 0.89
N ILE A 106 -5.52 4.22 1.06
CA ILE A 106 -5.36 3.10 2.01
C ILE A 106 -5.32 1.80 1.24
N MET A 107 -4.34 0.95 1.57
CA MET A 107 -4.24 -0.41 1.07
C MET A 107 -4.09 -1.39 2.22
N LEU A 108 -4.99 -2.39 2.28
CA LEU A 108 -4.94 -3.48 3.25
C LEU A 108 -4.09 -4.62 2.70
N LEU A 109 -3.12 -5.08 3.48
CA LEU A 109 -2.17 -6.11 3.09
C LEU A 109 -2.19 -7.28 4.07
N GLY A 110 -2.55 -8.48 3.59
CA GLY A 110 -2.38 -9.74 4.33
C GLY A 110 -0.98 -10.31 4.07
N ASN A 111 -0.04 -10.06 4.98
CA ASN A 111 1.34 -10.48 4.83
C ASN A 111 1.58 -11.91 5.35
N LYS A 112 2.72 -12.49 5.03
CA LYS A 112 3.15 -13.87 5.33
C LYS A 112 2.26 -14.93 4.64
N SER A 113 1.76 -14.63 3.45
CA SER A 113 0.92 -15.53 2.66
C SER A 113 1.61 -16.84 2.24
N ASP A 114 2.94 -16.91 2.37
CA ASP A 114 3.76 -18.11 2.18
C ASP A 114 3.58 -19.16 3.28
N SER A 115 3.08 -18.79 4.45
CA SER A 115 2.89 -19.68 5.62
C SER A 115 1.51 -20.36 5.58
N GLY A 116 1.23 -21.10 4.51
CA GLY A 116 -0.09 -21.70 4.27
C GLY A 116 -0.56 -22.66 5.35
N LEU A 117 0.35 -23.46 5.96
CA LEU A 117 0.03 -24.41 7.04
C LEU A 117 -0.35 -23.71 8.37
N GLU A 118 0.15 -22.53 8.60
CA GLU A 118 -0.08 -21.76 9.82
C GLU A 118 -1.17 -20.67 9.63
N ARG A 119 -1.82 -20.66 8.46
CA ARG A 119 -2.82 -19.64 8.13
C ARG A 119 -4.00 -19.67 9.09
N ALA A 120 -4.27 -18.56 9.74
CA ALA A 120 -5.40 -18.34 10.64
C ALA A 120 -6.47 -17.41 10.03
N VAL A 121 -6.15 -16.68 8.97
CA VAL A 121 -7.06 -15.75 8.29
C VAL A 121 -7.17 -16.15 6.82
N ARG A 122 -8.38 -16.46 6.37
CA ARG A 122 -8.64 -16.78 4.96
C ARG A 122 -8.57 -15.52 4.11
N ARG A 123 -8.17 -15.68 2.85
CA ARG A 123 -8.09 -14.57 1.90
C ARG A 123 -9.43 -13.83 1.74
N GLU A 124 -10.52 -14.57 1.71
CA GLU A 124 -11.88 -14.04 1.58
C GLU A 124 -12.27 -13.13 2.74
N GLU A 125 -11.75 -13.38 3.95
CA GLU A 125 -11.98 -12.53 5.12
C GLU A 125 -11.31 -11.16 4.90
N GLY A 126 -10.07 -11.13 4.43
CA GLY A 126 -9.37 -9.90 4.08
C GLY A 126 -10.06 -9.12 2.96
N GLN A 127 -10.48 -9.82 1.91
CA GLN A 127 -11.24 -9.21 0.80
C GLN A 127 -12.56 -8.61 1.27
N ARG A 128 -13.29 -9.30 2.14
CA ARG A 128 -14.56 -8.83 2.68
C ARG A 128 -14.36 -7.57 3.52
N LEU A 129 -13.35 -7.57 4.39
CA LEU A 129 -13.01 -6.40 5.20
C LEU A 129 -12.63 -5.20 4.33
N ALA A 130 -11.81 -5.42 3.31
CA ALA A 130 -11.41 -4.36 2.38
C ALA A 130 -12.61 -3.76 1.64
N ARG A 131 -13.57 -4.57 1.20
CA ARG A 131 -14.81 -4.10 0.56
C ARG A 131 -15.67 -3.29 1.54
N GLU A 132 -15.79 -3.74 2.79
CA GLU A 132 -16.54 -3.06 3.84
C GLU A 132 -16.02 -1.63 4.06
N TYR A 133 -14.70 -1.46 4.04
CA TYR A 133 -14.04 -0.16 4.24
C TYR A 133 -13.69 0.58 2.94
N GLN A 134 -14.02 -0.01 1.78
CA GLN A 134 -13.74 0.55 0.44
C GLN A 134 -12.26 0.85 0.22
N VAL A 135 -11.39 -0.06 0.65
CA VAL A 135 -9.94 0.02 0.47
C VAL A 135 -9.44 -1.08 -0.46
N SER A 136 -8.29 -0.86 -1.09
CA SER A 136 -7.61 -1.88 -1.90
C SER A 136 -7.09 -3.01 -1.02
N PHE A 137 -7.07 -4.24 -1.57
CA PHE A 137 -6.59 -5.42 -0.86
C PHE A 137 -5.60 -6.24 -1.69
N MET A 138 -4.59 -6.74 -1.03
CA MET A 138 -3.64 -7.69 -1.62
C MET A 138 -3.06 -8.59 -0.52
N GLU A 139 -2.76 -9.85 -0.86
CA GLU A 139 -1.90 -10.68 -0.01
C GLU A 139 -0.46 -10.59 -0.48
N THR A 140 0.47 -10.54 0.45
CA THR A 140 1.90 -10.37 0.23
C THR A 140 2.72 -11.38 1.00
N SER A 141 3.95 -11.60 0.56
CA SER A 141 4.98 -12.29 1.33
C SER A 141 6.30 -11.54 1.25
N ALA A 142 6.72 -10.93 2.34
CA ALA A 142 8.04 -10.33 2.42
C ALA A 142 9.16 -11.38 2.29
N LYS A 143 8.88 -12.63 2.71
CA LYS A 143 9.83 -13.74 2.62
C LYS A 143 10.11 -14.14 1.17
N THR A 144 9.08 -14.35 0.37
CA THR A 144 9.22 -14.79 -1.03
C THR A 144 9.30 -13.64 -2.02
N GLY A 145 8.87 -12.44 -1.63
CA GLY A 145 8.73 -11.26 -2.50
C GLY A 145 7.37 -11.18 -3.20
N LEU A 146 6.49 -12.18 -3.01
CA LEU A 146 5.18 -12.20 -3.66
C LEU A 146 4.41 -10.91 -3.40
N ASN A 147 3.98 -10.25 -4.49
CA ASN A 147 3.16 -9.03 -4.49
C ASN A 147 3.73 -7.81 -3.74
N VAL A 148 5.00 -7.84 -3.30
CA VAL A 148 5.60 -6.70 -2.61
C VAL A 148 5.75 -5.50 -3.56
N GLU A 149 6.40 -5.71 -4.70
CA GLU A 149 6.53 -4.66 -5.75
C GLU A 149 5.15 -4.22 -6.26
N ALA A 150 4.22 -5.14 -6.46
CA ALA A 150 2.87 -4.85 -6.93
C ALA A 150 2.09 -3.95 -5.97
N ALA A 151 2.23 -4.15 -4.67
CA ALA A 151 1.58 -3.32 -3.64
C ALA A 151 2.06 -1.87 -3.69
N PHE A 152 3.37 -1.66 -3.72
CA PHE A 152 3.94 -0.32 -3.81
C PHE A 152 3.66 0.35 -5.16
N ALA A 153 3.69 -0.41 -6.27
CA ALA A 153 3.32 0.10 -7.58
C ALA A 153 1.85 0.54 -7.64
N HIS A 154 0.94 -0.22 -7.03
CA HIS A 154 -0.47 0.13 -6.94
C HIS A 154 -0.67 1.47 -6.19
N VAL A 155 0.00 1.63 -5.06
CA VAL A 155 -0.05 2.88 -4.28
C VAL A 155 0.53 4.05 -5.08
N ALA A 156 1.69 3.87 -5.71
CA ALA A 156 2.32 4.90 -6.53
C ALA A 156 1.41 5.33 -7.69
N ARG A 157 0.76 4.37 -8.37
CA ARG A 157 -0.21 4.64 -9.44
C ARG A 157 -1.41 5.43 -8.94
N SER A 158 -1.95 5.06 -7.78
CA SER A 158 -3.06 5.79 -7.16
C SER A 158 -2.69 7.23 -6.81
N LEU A 159 -1.47 7.45 -6.30
CA LEU A 159 -0.96 8.80 -5.99
C LEU A 159 -0.76 9.65 -7.24
N VAL A 160 -0.22 9.07 -8.32
CA VAL A 160 -0.06 9.75 -9.61
C VAL A 160 -1.42 10.14 -10.19
N ALA A 161 -2.41 9.25 -10.14
CA ALA A 161 -3.76 9.53 -10.61
C ALA A 161 -4.44 10.67 -9.83
N LYS A 162 -4.19 10.76 -8.53
CA LYS A 162 -4.70 11.88 -7.68
C LYS A 162 -4.00 13.20 -8.00
N ALA A 163 -2.68 13.18 -8.23
CA ALA A 163 -1.91 14.38 -8.54
C ALA A 163 -2.21 14.95 -9.93
N ASN A 164 -2.59 14.08 -10.87
CA ASN A 164 -2.92 14.43 -12.25
C ASN A 164 -4.33 13.91 -12.60
N PRO A 165 -5.40 14.52 -12.08
CA PRO A 165 -6.74 14.16 -12.48
C PRO A 165 -6.88 14.37 -13.98
N VAL A 166 -7.15 13.28 -14.72
CA VAL A 166 -7.38 13.35 -16.16
C VAL A 166 -8.66 14.15 -16.38
N ASP A 167 -8.52 15.33 -16.96
CA ASP A 167 -9.68 16.13 -17.36
C ASP A 167 -10.49 15.33 -18.41
N PRO A 168 -11.74 14.95 -18.11
CA PRO A 168 -12.56 14.16 -19.05
C PRO A 168 -12.73 14.85 -20.41
N SER A 169 -12.60 16.19 -20.48
CA SER A 169 -12.69 16.94 -21.74
C SER A 169 -11.49 16.71 -22.68
N ARG A 170 -10.33 16.32 -22.15
CA ARG A 170 -9.14 15.96 -22.94
C ARG A 170 -9.20 14.57 -23.57
N LEU A 171 -10.00 13.67 -23.03
CA LEU A 171 -10.25 12.35 -23.62
C LEU A 171 -11.14 12.44 -24.85
N ALA A 172 -12.07 13.40 -24.91
CA ALA A 172 -12.96 13.61 -26.05
C ALA A 172 -12.23 14.11 -27.31
N ILE A 173 -11.08 14.80 -27.15
CA ILE A 173 -10.32 15.36 -28.28
C ILE A 173 -9.50 14.28 -29.02
N ARG A 174 -9.21 13.14 -28.42
CA ARG A 174 -8.47 12.04 -29.06
C ARG A 174 -9.32 11.08 -29.88
N ALA A 175 -10.64 11.25 -29.88
CA ALA A 175 -11.58 10.35 -30.56
C ALA A 175 -12.18 10.93 -31.88
N GLN A 176 -11.56 11.96 -32.46
CA GLN A 176 -11.99 12.41 -33.80
C GLN A 176 -11.34 11.53 -34.86
N PRO A 177 -12.13 10.84 -35.72
CA PRO A 177 -11.57 10.08 -36.82
C PRO A 177 -10.97 11.04 -37.83
N THR A 178 -9.75 10.78 -38.26
CA THR A 178 -9.11 11.40 -39.43
C THR A 178 -10.01 11.22 -40.63
N GLN A 179 -10.60 12.30 -41.14
CA GLN A 179 -11.25 12.31 -42.44
C GLN A 179 -10.20 12.05 -43.54
N GLU A 180 -10.25 10.89 -44.13
CA GLU A 180 -9.58 10.61 -45.40
C GLU A 180 -10.06 11.62 -46.44
N GLN A 181 -9.19 12.52 -46.86
CA GLN A 181 -9.37 13.32 -48.07
C GLN A 181 -9.35 12.36 -49.28
N ARG A 182 -10.51 12.01 -49.82
CA ARG A 182 -10.60 11.48 -51.18
C ARG A 182 -10.27 12.61 -52.11
N SER A 183 -9.07 12.63 -52.65
CA SER A 183 -8.74 13.41 -53.83
C SER A 183 -9.37 12.73 -55.07
N SER A 184 -10.40 13.34 -55.59
CA SER A 184 -10.87 13.10 -56.97
C SER A 184 -10.00 13.95 -57.86
N CYS A 185 -9.23 13.30 -58.73
CA CYS A 185 -8.68 13.94 -59.93
C CYS A 185 -9.56 13.64 -61.15
N PRO A 186 -9.64 14.58 -62.05
CA PRO A 186 -10.50 14.51 -63.28
C PRO A 186 -10.00 13.53 -64.33
#